data_8b9c3004e681000ebd0d6f77d60b31ad
#
_entry.id   8b9c3004e681000ebd0d6f77d60b31ad
#
_cell.length_a   1.000
_cell.length_b   1.000
_cell.length_c   1.000
_cell.angle_alpha   90.00
_cell.angle_beta   90.00
_cell.angle_gamma   90.00
#
_symmetry.space_group_name_H-M   'P 1'
#
loop_
_entity.id
_entity.type
_entity.pdbx_description
1 polymer ?
#
loop_
_entity_poly.entity_id
_entity_poly.type
_entity_poly.pdbx_seq_one_letter_code
_entity_poly.pdbx_strand_id
1 'polypeptide(L)'
;MAGNYLTLHTNDRVVVTTSRGNQEKWFDAEKNLWYKVDDGCFEALAEAVSSEVLRNFTNAVQLLGISVANYWVDTAEIHGLKRVVSVSENFKREDESLVTANTILKNSLGTGYLEEFNRRTSLKERIRLLVDAMEEATGMQNMGAYLTTLFEIDALFLNQDRHPSVLSDAAKR
;
A
#
# COMPACT_ATOMS: atom_id res chain seq x y z
N MET A 1 16.42 16.95 -28.56
CA MET A 1 16.23 15.49 -28.38
C MET A 1 14.81 15.31 -27.90
N ALA A 2 13.93 14.69 -28.68
CA ALA A 2 12.60 14.32 -28.21
C ALA A 2 12.78 13.18 -27.19
N GLY A 3 12.49 13.43 -25.94
CA GLY A 3 12.53 12.38 -24.92
C GLY A 3 11.47 11.33 -25.25
N ASN A 4 11.82 10.05 -25.17
CA ASN A 4 10.85 8.97 -25.24
C ASN A 4 10.00 9.03 -23.97
N TYR A 5 8.84 9.67 -24.07
CA TYR A 5 7.85 9.64 -23.00
C TYR A 5 6.97 8.40 -23.18
N LEU A 6 6.68 7.74 -22.08
CA LEU A 6 5.67 6.71 -22.06
C LEU A 6 4.32 7.34 -22.41
N THR A 7 3.63 6.78 -23.41
CA THR A 7 2.27 7.18 -23.74
C THR A 7 1.32 6.14 -23.13
N LEU A 8 0.53 6.56 -22.14
CA LEU A 8 -0.51 5.72 -21.56
C LEU A 8 -1.83 5.92 -22.33
N HIS A 9 -2.37 4.83 -22.83
CA HIS A 9 -3.63 4.83 -23.55
C HIS A 9 -4.82 4.63 -22.59
N THR A 10 -5.98 5.18 -22.93
CA THR A 10 -7.20 5.06 -22.10
C THR A 10 -7.65 3.61 -21.88
N ASN A 11 -7.27 2.68 -22.76
CA ASN A 11 -7.57 1.26 -22.62
C ASN A 11 -6.74 0.56 -21.53
N ASP A 12 -5.64 1.18 -21.09
CA ASP A 12 -4.76 0.67 -20.05
C ASP A 12 -5.25 1.09 -18.66
N ARG A 13 -6.39 1.79 -18.59
CA ARG A 13 -6.96 2.31 -17.37
C ARG A 13 -7.64 1.21 -16.57
N VAL A 14 -7.03 0.78 -15.50
CA VAL A 14 -7.68 0.00 -14.45
C VAL A 14 -8.24 0.96 -13.41
N VAL A 15 -9.56 1.13 -13.40
CA VAL A 15 -10.24 1.88 -12.34
C VAL A 15 -10.25 0.99 -11.09
N VAL A 16 -9.19 1.05 -10.32
CA VAL A 16 -9.23 0.56 -8.96
C VAL A 16 -9.79 1.70 -8.11
N THR A 17 -11.09 1.71 -7.92
CA THR A 17 -11.74 2.58 -6.95
C THR A 17 -11.32 2.13 -5.55
N THR A 18 -10.17 2.57 -5.10
CA THR A 18 -9.94 2.64 -3.67
C THR A 18 -10.72 3.84 -3.15
N SER A 19 -11.50 3.63 -2.12
CA SER A 19 -12.53 4.53 -1.60
C SER A 19 -12.08 5.93 -1.17
N ARG A 20 -10.84 6.35 -1.39
CA ARG A 20 -10.28 7.65 -1.01
C ARG A 20 -9.12 8.19 -1.85
N GLY A 21 -8.79 7.62 -2.97
CA GLY A 21 -7.74 8.20 -3.83
C GLY A 21 -8.31 8.63 -5.18
N ASN A 22 -8.52 9.93 -5.38
CA ASN A 22 -8.91 10.50 -6.68
C ASN A 22 -7.79 10.44 -7.74
N GLN A 23 -6.66 9.79 -7.41
CA GLN A 23 -5.53 9.70 -8.33
C GLN A 23 -5.81 8.71 -9.44
N GLU A 24 -5.54 9.14 -10.65
CA GLU A 24 -5.63 8.27 -11.82
C GLU A 24 -4.52 7.21 -11.77
N LYS A 25 -4.89 5.95 -11.97
CA LYS A 25 -3.97 4.80 -11.97
C LYS A 25 -4.17 3.99 -13.24
N TRP A 26 -3.06 3.51 -13.81
CA TRP A 26 -3.05 2.63 -14.97
C TRP A 26 -2.18 1.41 -14.69
N PHE A 27 -2.58 0.30 -15.27
CA PHE A 27 -1.81 -0.93 -15.24
C PHE A 27 -1.40 -1.30 -16.66
N ASP A 28 -0.10 -1.41 -16.88
CA ASP A 28 0.50 -1.94 -18.11
C ASP A 28 0.72 -3.44 -17.93
N ALA A 29 -0.16 -4.24 -18.54
CA ALA A 29 -0.10 -5.70 -18.40
C ALA A 29 1.11 -6.32 -19.11
N GLU A 30 1.65 -5.69 -20.16
CA GLU A 30 2.81 -6.19 -20.88
C GLU A 30 4.09 -6.03 -20.07
N LYS A 31 4.21 -4.90 -19.38
CA LYS A 31 5.36 -4.59 -18.53
C LYS A 31 5.18 -5.02 -17.08
N ASN A 32 3.95 -5.39 -16.70
CA ASN A 32 3.56 -5.69 -15.32
C ASN A 32 3.83 -4.53 -14.36
N LEU A 33 3.52 -3.29 -14.80
CA LEU A 33 3.78 -2.05 -14.08
C LEU A 33 2.51 -1.29 -13.78
N TRP A 34 2.47 -0.68 -12.61
CA TRP A 34 1.48 0.31 -12.21
C TRP A 34 2.02 1.72 -12.39
N TYR A 35 1.17 2.60 -12.89
CA TYR A 35 1.43 4.03 -13.02
C TYR A 35 0.38 4.80 -12.25
N LYS A 36 0.81 5.76 -11.46
CA LYS A 36 -0.04 6.61 -10.65
C LYS A 36 0.33 8.06 -10.91
N VAL A 37 -0.64 8.89 -11.29
CA VAL A 37 -0.38 10.30 -11.60
C VAL A 37 -0.12 11.09 -10.33
N ASP A 38 0.94 11.91 -10.38
CA ASP A 38 1.18 12.92 -9.35
C ASP A 38 0.41 14.20 -9.72
N ASP A 39 -0.59 14.53 -8.92
CA ASP A 39 -1.43 15.70 -9.15
C ASP A 39 -0.83 17.02 -8.59
N GLY A 40 0.47 17.03 -8.36
CA GLY A 40 1.22 18.26 -8.15
C GLY A 40 1.76 18.50 -6.74
N CYS A 41 1.83 17.47 -5.92
CA CYS A 41 2.24 17.59 -4.52
C CYS A 41 3.44 16.74 -4.12
N PHE A 42 4.30 16.36 -5.07
CA PHE A 42 5.48 15.54 -4.79
C PHE A 42 5.17 14.11 -4.27
N GLU A 43 3.99 13.60 -4.52
CA GLU A 43 3.56 12.27 -4.06
C GLU A 43 4.41 11.17 -4.70
N ALA A 44 4.68 11.27 -6.01
CA ALA A 44 5.54 10.34 -6.73
C ALA A 44 6.97 10.33 -6.15
N LEU A 45 7.50 11.50 -5.81
CA LEU A 45 8.81 11.62 -5.19
C LEU A 45 8.81 11.03 -3.78
N ALA A 46 7.78 11.29 -2.98
CA ALA A 46 7.66 10.77 -1.63
C ALA A 46 7.58 9.23 -1.64
N GLU A 47 6.80 8.64 -2.54
CA GLU A 47 6.72 7.19 -2.71
C GLU A 47 8.08 6.59 -3.11
N ALA A 48 8.77 7.18 -4.09
CA ALA A 48 10.08 6.71 -4.54
C ALA A 48 11.14 6.81 -3.45
N VAL A 49 11.22 7.93 -2.75
CA VAL A 49 12.19 8.13 -1.64
C VAL A 49 11.89 7.17 -0.50
N SER A 50 10.63 7.02 -0.11
CA SER A 50 10.24 6.09 0.96
C SER A 50 10.60 4.64 0.60
N SER A 51 10.31 4.23 -0.63
CA SER A 51 10.68 2.92 -1.15
C SER A 51 12.19 2.68 -1.11
N GLU A 52 12.97 3.64 -1.60
CA GLU A 52 14.43 3.55 -1.63
C GLU A 52 15.03 3.45 -0.22
N VAL A 53 14.56 4.31 0.70
CA VAL A 53 15.00 4.28 2.10
C VAL A 53 14.68 2.96 2.76
N LEU A 54 13.45 2.47 2.62
CA LEU A 54 13.03 1.22 3.25
C LEU A 54 13.78 0.00 2.70
N ARG A 55 14.08 -0.03 1.42
CA ARG A 55 14.75 -1.16 0.76
C ARG A 55 16.25 -1.21 1.03
N ASN A 56 16.92 -0.06 1.07
CA ASN A 56 18.37 0.02 1.06
C ASN A 56 19.00 0.52 2.36
N PHE A 57 18.24 1.22 3.18
CA PHE A 57 18.77 1.87 4.39
C PHE A 57 18.16 1.37 5.70
N THR A 58 17.28 0.36 5.64
CA THR A 58 16.69 -0.23 6.84
C THR A 58 16.85 -1.74 6.86
N ASN A 59 16.85 -2.31 8.06
CA ASN A 59 16.81 -3.75 8.26
C ASN A 59 15.37 -4.29 8.38
N ALA A 60 14.35 -3.42 8.21
CA ALA A 60 12.95 -3.79 8.42
C ALA A 60 12.51 -4.96 7.53
N VAL A 61 12.93 -4.95 6.26
CA VAL A 61 12.64 -6.03 5.30
C VAL A 61 13.21 -7.38 5.79
N GLN A 62 14.44 -7.37 6.28
CA GLN A 62 15.10 -8.60 6.74
C GLN A 62 14.54 -9.09 8.09
N LEU A 63 14.33 -8.17 9.03
CA LEU A 63 13.88 -8.50 10.38
C LEU A 63 12.45 -9.00 10.44
N LEU A 64 11.57 -8.46 9.59
CA LEU A 64 10.15 -8.76 9.60
C LEU A 64 9.73 -9.70 8.47
N GLY A 65 10.62 -10.02 7.52
CA GLY A 65 10.31 -10.83 6.35
C GLY A 65 9.26 -10.20 5.43
N ILE A 66 9.15 -8.87 5.45
CA ILE A 66 8.21 -8.12 4.61
C ILE A 66 8.86 -7.74 3.28
N SER A 67 8.05 -7.62 2.24
CA SER A 67 8.48 -7.07 0.96
C SER A 67 8.06 -5.61 0.86
N VAL A 68 8.95 -4.77 0.37
CA VAL A 68 8.67 -3.36 0.08
C VAL A 68 8.56 -3.19 -1.43
N ALA A 69 7.45 -2.62 -1.87
CA ALA A 69 7.25 -2.32 -3.29
C ALA A 69 8.32 -1.36 -3.80
N ASN A 70 8.83 -1.63 -4.99
CA ASN A 70 9.80 -0.77 -5.63
C ASN A 70 9.08 0.35 -6.38
N TYR A 71 9.27 1.59 -5.93
CA TYR A 71 8.71 2.78 -6.57
C TYR A 71 9.81 3.65 -7.15
N TRP A 72 9.55 4.23 -8.32
CA TRP A 72 10.39 5.26 -8.92
C TRP A 72 9.54 6.33 -9.60
N VAL A 73 10.15 7.46 -9.89
CA VAL A 73 9.50 8.58 -10.59
C VAL A 73 9.80 8.48 -12.07
N ASP A 74 8.79 8.69 -12.88
CA ASP A 74 8.91 8.79 -14.33
C ASP A 74 7.99 9.87 -14.87
N THR A 75 7.98 10.07 -16.18
CA THR A 75 7.06 10.96 -16.88
C THR A 75 6.27 10.20 -17.93
N ALA A 76 4.97 10.47 -17.99
CA ALA A 76 4.07 9.89 -18.97
C ALA A 76 3.33 11.00 -19.75
N GLU A 77 2.96 10.71 -20.96
CA GLU A 77 2.02 11.53 -21.72
C GLU A 77 0.61 10.97 -21.52
N ILE A 78 -0.25 11.74 -20.86
CA ILE A 78 -1.59 11.35 -20.48
C ILE A 78 -2.54 12.41 -21.03
N HIS A 79 -3.46 12.00 -21.88
CA HIS A 79 -4.40 12.92 -22.57
C HIS A 79 -3.69 14.09 -23.27
N GLY A 80 -2.52 13.83 -23.90
CA GLY A 80 -1.72 14.85 -24.58
C GLY A 80 -0.95 15.81 -23.66
N LEU A 81 -0.95 15.55 -22.36
CA LEU A 81 -0.22 16.35 -21.37
C LEU A 81 0.90 15.53 -20.74
N LYS A 82 2.06 16.14 -20.61
CA LYS A 82 3.19 15.56 -19.87
C LYS A 82 2.92 15.65 -18.37
N ARG A 83 2.88 14.49 -17.70
CA ARG A 83 2.62 14.36 -16.27
C ARG A 83 3.75 13.59 -15.59
N VAL A 84 4.01 13.94 -14.35
CA VAL A 84 4.86 13.13 -13.47
C VAL A 84 4.03 11.95 -12.97
N VAL A 85 4.63 10.78 -12.94
CA VAL A 85 4.00 9.55 -12.46
C VAL A 85 4.91 8.84 -11.47
N SER A 86 4.29 8.23 -10.47
CA SER A 86 4.92 7.19 -9.67
C SER A 86 4.71 5.86 -10.38
N VAL A 87 5.78 5.10 -10.52
CA VAL A 87 5.76 3.79 -11.18
C VAL A 87 6.15 2.73 -10.17
N SER A 88 5.45 1.61 -10.18
CA SER A 88 5.83 0.46 -9.37
C SER A 88 5.64 -0.86 -10.11
N GLU A 89 6.45 -1.85 -9.75
CA GLU A 89 6.19 -3.22 -10.16
C GLU A 89 4.90 -3.73 -9.53
N ASN A 90 4.20 -4.59 -10.25
CA ASN A 90 3.06 -5.29 -9.67
C ASN A 90 3.57 -6.32 -8.64
N PHE A 91 3.34 -6.03 -7.37
CA PHE A 91 3.75 -6.89 -6.27
C PHE A 91 2.83 -8.10 -6.05
N LYS A 92 1.65 -8.11 -6.70
CA LYS A 92 0.68 -9.20 -6.64
C LYS A 92 0.99 -10.25 -7.70
N ARG A 93 1.12 -11.51 -7.34
CA ARG A 93 1.20 -12.64 -8.28
C ARG A 93 -0.17 -12.95 -8.87
N GLU A 94 -0.19 -13.70 -9.96
CA GLU A 94 -1.45 -14.09 -10.62
C GLU A 94 -2.35 -14.93 -9.74
N ASP A 95 -1.77 -15.80 -8.91
CA ASP A 95 -2.45 -16.70 -7.98
C ASP A 95 -2.76 -16.06 -6.60
N GLU A 96 -2.39 -14.80 -6.39
CA GLU A 96 -2.61 -14.07 -5.15
C GLU A 96 -3.81 -13.13 -5.26
N SER A 97 -4.49 -12.93 -4.14
CA SER A 97 -5.50 -11.88 -3.97
C SER A 97 -5.11 -10.95 -2.83
N LEU A 98 -5.34 -9.65 -3.02
CA LEU A 98 -5.15 -8.66 -1.95
C LEU A 98 -6.37 -8.65 -1.05
N VAL A 99 -6.16 -8.90 0.22
CA VAL A 99 -7.20 -8.80 1.23
C VAL A 99 -6.85 -7.66 2.19
N THR A 100 -7.76 -6.71 2.34
CA THR A 100 -7.52 -5.58 3.25
C THR A 100 -7.64 -6.03 4.71
N ALA A 101 -6.88 -5.39 5.62
CA ALA A 101 -7.00 -5.63 7.06
C ALA A 101 -8.45 -5.43 7.56
N ASN A 102 -9.18 -4.47 6.98
CA ASN A 102 -10.61 -4.29 7.29
C ASN A 102 -11.46 -5.52 6.95
N THR A 103 -11.17 -6.18 5.83
CA THR A 103 -11.86 -7.44 5.46
C THR A 103 -11.50 -8.56 6.43
N ILE A 104 -10.24 -8.69 6.79
CA ILE A 104 -9.75 -9.68 7.76
C ILE A 104 -10.45 -9.47 9.11
N LEU A 105 -10.42 -8.24 9.62
CA LEU A 105 -11.04 -7.89 10.90
C LEU A 105 -12.56 -8.11 10.91
N LYS A 106 -13.25 -7.79 9.82
CA LYS A 106 -14.68 -8.09 9.68
C LYS A 106 -14.98 -9.58 9.71
N ASN A 107 -14.13 -10.38 9.10
CA ASN A 107 -14.29 -11.83 9.08
C ASN A 107 -14.01 -12.48 10.44
N SER A 108 -12.98 -12.00 11.14
CA SER A 108 -12.56 -12.54 12.45
C SER A 108 -13.42 -12.04 13.60
N LEU A 109 -13.75 -10.76 13.63
CA LEU A 109 -14.42 -10.09 14.75
C LEU A 109 -15.90 -9.74 14.46
N GLY A 110 -16.36 -9.97 13.22
CA GLY A 110 -17.70 -9.58 12.78
C GLY A 110 -17.79 -8.15 12.26
N THR A 111 -18.91 -7.82 11.65
CA THR A 111 -19.15 -6.49 11.02
C THR A 111 -19.13 -5.33 12.01
N GLY A 112 -19.40 -5.60 13.28
CA GLY A 112 -19.40 -4.61 14.39
C GLY A 112 -18.03 -4.42 15.06
N TYR A 113 -16.96 -4.92 14.50
CA TYR A 113 -15.62 -4.90 15.15
C TYR A 113 -15.16 -3.50 15.56
N LEU A 114 -15.57 -2.45 14.83
CA LEU A 114 -15.23 -1.06 15.17
C LEU A 114 -15.88 -0.62 16.48
N GLU A 115 -17.09 -1.11 16.78
CA GLU A 115 -17.76 -0.84 18.05
C GLU A 115 -17.03 -1.53 19.20
N GLU A 116 -16.64 -2.79 18.98
CA GLU A 116 -15.86 -3.55 19.96
C GLU A 116 -14.50 -2.89 20.20
N PHE A 117 -13.84 -2.45 19.14
CA PHE A 117 -12.58 -1.71 19.20
C PHE A 117 -12.73 -0.39 20.00
N ASN A 118 -13.82 0.36 19.77
CA ASN A 118 -14.08 1.62 20.45
C ASN A 118 -14.51 1.46 21.92
N ARG A 119 -15.06 0.31 22.28
CA ARG A 119 -15.39 -0.01 23.70
C ARG A 119 -14.15 -0.18 24.56
N ARG A 120 -13.00 -0.56 23.96
CA ARG A 120 -11.75 -0.68 24.70
C ARG A 120 -11.28 0.69 25.17
N THR A 121 -11.00 0.79 26.47
CA THR A 121 -10.65 2.09 27.09
C THR A 121 -9.21 2.49 26.86
N SER A 122 -8.29 1.51 26.70
CA SER A 122 -6.88 1.78 26.50
C SER A 122 -6.42 1.49 25.09
N LEU A 123 -5.47 2.28 24.61
CA LEU A 123 -4.81 2.04 23.31
C LEU A 123 -4.14 0.66 23.27
N LYS A 124 -3.54 0.23 24.38
CA LYS A 124 -2.90 -1.08 24.48
C LYS A 124 -3.88 -2.23 24.24
N GLU A 125 -5.09 -2.16 24.79
CA GLU A 125 -6.13 -3.18 24.56
C GLU A 125 -6.61 -3.18 23.10
N ARG A 126 -6.73 -2.02 22.49
CA ARG A 126 -7.10 -1.89 21.08
C ARG A 126 -6.04 -2.51 20.18
N ILE A 127 -4.76 -2.21 20.42
CA ILE A 127 -3.66 -2.78 19.64
C ILE A 127 -3.60 -4.30 19.84
N ARG A 128 -3.78 -4.79 21.06
CA ARG A 128 -3.79 -6.23 21.33
C ARG A 128 -4.92 -6.94 20.57
N LEU A 129 -6.14 -6.40 20.63
CA LEU A 129 -7.27 -6.95 19.87
C LEU A 129 -6.98 -7.02 18.35
N LEU A 130 -6.36 -5.98 17.81
CA LEU A 130 -5.95 -5.95 16.40
C LEU A 130 -4.89 -7.01 16.09
N VAL A 131 -3.85 -7.11 16.93
CA VAL A 131 -2.78 -8.09 16.78
C VAL A 131 -3.34 -9.51 16.82
N ASP A 132 -4.09 -9.84 17.88
CA ASP A 132 -4.64 -11.18 18.11
C ASP A 132 -5.54 -11.62 16.93
N ALA A 133 -6.42 -10.72 16.46
CA ALA A 133 -7.31 -10.99 15.33
C ALA A 133 -6.56 -11.18 14.01
N MET A 134 -5.51 -10.40 13.77
CA MET A 134 -4.70 -10.51 12.56
C MET A 134 -3.82 -11.77 12.59
N GLU A 135 -3.21 -12.11 13.72
CA GLU A 135 -2.42 -13.34 13.87
C GLU A 135 -3.27 -14.59 13.70
N GLU A 136 -4.47 -14.62 14.30
CA GLU A 136 -5.42 -15.72 14.14
C GLU A 136 -5.86 -15.91 12.69
N ALA A 137 -6.19 -14.81 12.00
CA ALA A 137 -6.73 -14.87 10.66
C ALA A 137 -5.69 -15.16 9.58
N THR A 138 -4.46 -14.67 9.75
CA THR A 138 -3.40 -14.77 8.74
C THR A 138 -2.39 -15.88 9.01
N GLY A 139 -2.33 -16.36 10.25
CA GLY A 139 -1.27 -17.25 10.71
C GLY A 139 0.10 -16.58 10.82
N MET A 140 0.19 -15.27 10.58
CA MET A 140 1.42 -14.50 10.77
C MET A 140 1.80 -14.49 12.25
N GLN A 141 3.06 -14.80 12.53
CA GLN A 141 3.62 -14.59 13.85
C GLN A 141 4.30 -13.22 13.90
N ASN A 142 4.34 -12.62 15.09
CA ASN A 142 4.96 -11.30 15.30
C ASN A 142 4.22 -10.11 14.65
N MET A 143 2.91 -10.18 14.49
CA MET A 143 2.10 -9.08 13.97
C MET A 143 2.30 -7.80 14.80
N GLY A 144 2.52 -7.90 16.10
CA GLY A 144 2.84 -6.77 16.96
C GLY A 144 4.11 -6.02 16.52
N ALA A 145 5.18 -6.77 16.20
CA ALA A 145 6.42 -6.17 15.68
C ALA A 145 6.21 -5.55 14.30
N TYR A 146 5.48 -6.23 13.43
CA TYR A 146 5.12 -5.71 12.11
C TYR A 146 4.37 -4.37 12.20
N LEU A 147 3.31 -4.29 13.02
CA LEU A 147 2.54 -3.06 13.21
C LEU A 147 3.38 -1.94 13.85
N THR A 148 4.26 -2.28 14.79
CA THR A 148 5.17 -1.29 15.39
C THR A 148 6.06 -0.67 14.33
N THR A 149 6.74 -1.48 13.52
CA THR A 149 7.58 -0.99 12.43
C THR A 149 6.77 -0.19 11.40
N LEU A 150 5.55 -0.63 11.10
CA LEU A 150 4.67 0.08 10.18
C LEU A 150 4.32 1.49 10.70
N PHE A 151 4.02 1.63 11.99
CA PHE A 151 3.76 2.94 12.60
C PHE A 151 5.01 3.82 12.72
N GLU A 152 6.18 3.21 12.94
CA GLU A 152 7.46 3.95 12.90
C GLU A 152 7.74 4.49 11.49
N ILE A 153 7.48 3.71 10.45
CA ILE A 153 7.57 4.14 9.05
C ILE A 153 6.58 5.28 8.78
N ASP A 154 5.33 5.16 9.21
CA ASP A 154 4.34 6.21 9.05
C ASP A 154 4.74 7.50 9.75
N ALA A 155 5.30 7.40 10.94
CA ALA A 155 5.82 8.56 11.67
C ALA A 155 7.02 9.20 10.95
N LEU A 156 7.93 8.39 10.42
CA LEU A 156 9.12 8.86 9.70
C LEU A 156 8.76 9.62 8.42
N PHE A 157 7.78 9.12 7.67
CA PHE A 157 7.35 9.71 6.40
C PHE A 157 6.11 10.61 6.52
N LEU A 158 5.66 10.89 7.74
CA LEU A 158 4.45 11.70 8.02
C LEU A 158 3.20 11.18 7.28
N ASN A 159 3.11 9.87 7.13
CA ASN A 159 1.96 9.24 6.47
C ASN A 159 0.74 9.26 7.38
N GLN A 160 -0.27 10.03 7.00
CA GLN A 160 -1.52 10.20 7.76
C GLN A 160 -2.69 9.36 7.21
N ASP A 161 -2.47 8.68 6.08
CA ASP A 161 -3.56 7.97 5.37
C ASP A 161 -3.74 6.52 5.82
N ARG A 162 -3.01 6.10 6.84
CA ARG A 162 -3.10 4.73 7.31
C ARG A 162 -4.37 4.46 8.13
N HIS A 163 -5.25 3.69 7.54
CA HIS A 163 -6.44 3.17 8.23
C HIS A 163 -6.69 1.71 7.81
N PRO A 164 -7.53 0.94 8.51
CA PRO A 164 -7.70 -0.50 8.28
C PRO A 164 -8.05 -0.92 6.85
N SER A 165 -8.67 -0.06 6.06
CA SER A 165 -8.98 -0.37 4.66
C SER A 165 -7.80 -0.18 3.70
N VAL A 166 -6.69 0.40 4.15
CA VAL A 166 -5.46 0.60 3.37
C VAL A 166 -4.41 -0.45 3.71
N LEU A 167 -4.48 -1.06 4.90
CA LEU A 167 -3.64 -2.18 5.26
C LEU A 167 -4.06 -3.39 4.43
N SER A 168 -3.22 -3.80 3.51
CA SER A 168 -3.44 -5.00 2.70
C SER A 168 -2.29 -5.97 2.88
N ASP A 169 -2.62 -7.22 3.17
CA ASP A 169 -1.69 -8.33 3.13
C ASP A 169 -1.98 -9.18 1.90
N ALA A 170 -0.94 -9.58 1.18
CA ALA A 170 -1.07 -10.60 0.17
C ALA A 170 -1.25 -11.94 0.89
N ALA A 171 -2.48 -12.41 0.99
CA ALA A 171 -2.76 -13.74 1.51
C ALA A 171 -2.29 -14.77 0.48
N LYS A 172 -1.24 -15.53 0.81
CA LYS A 172 -0.89 -16.74 0.06
C LYS A 172 -1.98 -17.77 0.30
N ARG A 173 -2.53 -18.32 -0.77
CA ARG A 173 -3.33 -19.55 -0.73
C ARG A 173 -2.42 -20.77 -0.70
#